data_0dc61b2a98571f17442eb45dcb531b0b
#
_entry.id   0dc61b2a98571f17442eb45dcb531b0b
#
_cell.length_a   1.000
_cell.length_b   1.000
_cell.length_c   1.000
_cell.angle_alpha   90.00
_cell.angle_beta   90.00
_cell.angle_gamma   90.00
#
_symmetry.space_group_name_H-M   'P 1'
#
loop_
_entity.id
_entity.type
_entity.pdbx_description
1 polymer ?
#
loop_
_entity_poly.entity_id
_entity_poly.type
_entity_poly.pdbx_seq_one_letter_code
_entity_poly.pdbx_strand_id
1 'polypeptide(L)'
;MTGRTVLISGAGIAGPVLAYWLKRHGLSPTLIERAPQLRDSGQNVDVRGIGREVLRRMGLEDRVRASGTGEVGLRFVDDLGRSLGEFPVGDSATGDGPTAELEILRSELSRLLVDEAGDVEYLFGERIVSVAQDQGGVDVAFAGAGTRRFDLLIVAEGIRSTTRNMVFGAEPDYRDLGFYTAYCTIPRAADDDRWWRWYTTTGGRSVQLRPDNVGTTRASLNFPGPPTGLDYQDREGQVRRLREVFADVGNAAPRILDALADDPSSLYLDRIAQVRLPSWSRGRVAVAGDAAYCATPVSGMGTSLAIAGAYLLAGAVGANTDHVEAFASYEREMRPFVDEAQKLPPGVPRIANPTSRLGVQVFRAAVRVAASAPARALTSRLGSSSVDAEPTLPDYQTS
;
A
#
# COMPACT_ATOMS: atom_id res chain seq x y z
N MET A 1 -12.94 18.53 -29.88
CA MET A 1 -13.92 17.67 -29.16
C MET A 1 -13.41 17.55 -27.73
N THR A 2 -14.17 17.99 -26.74
CA THR A 2 -13.81 17.80 -25.33
C THR A 2 -13.87 16.31 -25.05
N GLY A 3 -12.75 15.71 -24.58
CA GLY A 3 -12.69 14.30 -24.21
C GLY A 3 -13.68 13.98 -23.09
N ARG A 4 -14.01 12.68 -22.92
CA ARG A 4 -14.87 12.24 -21.80
C ARG A 4 -14.28 12.72 -20.46
N THR A 5 -15.14 13.21 -19.58
CA THR A 5 -14.78 13.71 -18.26
C THR A 5 -14.79 12.57 -17.24
N VAL A 6 -13.73 12.47 -16.46
CA VAL A 6 -13.57 11.40 -15.45
C VAL A 6 -13.24 12.03 -14.10
N LEU A 7 -14.10 11.81 -13.11
CA LEU A 7 -13.76 12.15 -11.74
C LEU A 7 -12.98 10.99 -11.10
N ILE A 8 -11.86 11.30 -10.48
CA ILE A 8 -11.05 10.37 -9.68
C ILE A 8 -11.12 10.81 -8.22
N SER A 9 -11.57 9.95 -7.33
CA SER A 9 -11.60 10.22 -5.90
C SER A 9 -10.44 9.54 -5.18
N GLY A 10 -9.50 10.34 -4.66
CA GLY A 10 -8.30 9.93 -3.93
C GLY A 10 -6.99 10.21 -4.67
N ALA A 11 -6.12 11.05 -4.09
CA ALA A 11 -4.79 11.42 -4.60
C ALA A 11 -3.64 10.60 -3.98
N GLY A 12 -3.90 9.33 -3.63
CA GLY A 12 -2.87 8.42 -3.10
C GLY A 12 -1.88 7.99 -4.20
N ILE A 13 -1.80 6.69 -4.47
CA ILE A 13 -0.96 6.12 -5.53
C ILE A 13 -1.77 5.91 -6.82
N ALA A 14 -2.91 5.19 -6.74
CA ALA A 14 -3.69 4.85 -7.93
C ALA A 14 -4.27 6.09 -8.64
N GLY A 15 -4.73 7.11 -7.91
CA GLY A 15 -5.36 8.29 -8.50
C GLY A 15 -4.47 9.07 -9.47
N PRO A 16 -3.27 9.48 -9.09
CA PRO A 16 -2.33 10.17 -9.99
C PRO A 16 -1.91 9.31 -11.21
N VAL A 17 -1.70 8.00 -11.03
CA VAL A 17 -1.42 7.07 -12.14
C VAL A 17 -2.61 7.00 -13.11
N LEU A 18 -3.85 6.92 -12.59
CA LEU A 18 -5.07 7.01 -13.41
C LEU A 18 -5.13 8.32 -14.18
N ALA A 19 -4.91 9.45 -13.51
CA ALA A 19 -4.95 10.77 -14.14
C ALA A 19 -3.94 10.90 -15.28
N TYR A 20 -2.70 10.42 -15.06
CA TYR A 20 -1.65 10.40 -16.08
C TYR A 20 -2.08 9.63 -17.33
N TRP A 21 -2.53 8.38 -17.17
CA TRP A 21 -2.86 7.53 -18.31
C TRP A 21 -4.17 7.94 -18.98
N LEU A 22 -5.20 8.34 -18.23
CA LEU A 22 -6.46 8.86 -18.83
C LEU A 22 -6.21 10.06 -19.70
N LYS A 23 -5.36 11.00 -19.26
CA LYS A 23 -4.97 12.17 -20.04
C LYS A 23 -4.26 11.78 -21.34
N ARG A 24 -3.37 10.81 -21.30
CA ARG A 24 -2.67 10.27 -22.50
C ARG A 24 -3.61 9.57 -23.48
N HIS A 25 -4.76 9.09 -23.01
CA HIS A 25 -5.84 8.56 -23.84
C HIS A 25 -6.87 9.61 -24.26
N GLY A 26 -6.57 10.92 -24.09
CA GLY A 26 -7.42 12.01 -24.55
C GLY A 26 -8.68 12.25 -23.70
N LEU A 27 -8.71 11.71 -22.45
CA LEU A 27 -9.78 12.00 -21.50
C LEU A 27 -9.43 13.20 -20.62
N SER A 28 -10.43 13.77 -19.96
CA SER A 28 -10.29 14.94 -19.08
C SER A 28 -10.49 14.52 -17.59
N PRO A 29 -9.42 14.10 -16.87
CA PRO A 29 -9.53 13.74 -15.48
C PRO A 29 -9.60 14.96 -14.57
N THR A 30 -10.45 14.91 -13.54
CA THR A 30 -10.44 15.78 -12.36
C THR A 30 -10.19 14.89 -11.14
N LEU A 31 -9.25 15.27 -10.27
CA LEU A 31 -8.89 14.48 -9.10
C LEU A 31 -9.25 15.22 -7.82
N ILE A 32 -9.93 14.53 -6.89
CA ILE A 32 -10.24 15.07 -5.56
C ILE A 32 -9.48 14.33 -4.46
N GLU A 33 -9.12 15.05 -3.40
CA GLU A 33 -8.49 14.50 -2.20
C GLU A 33 -9.07 15.17 -0.95
N ARG A 34 -9.46 14.36 0.03
CA ARG A 34 -10.03 14.85 1.29
C ARG A 34 -9.04 15.61 2.17
N ALA A 35 -7.76 15.31 2.04
CA ALA A 35 -6.72 16.07 2.73
C ALA A 35 -6.56 17.45 2.08
N PRO A 36 -6.23 18.50 2.86
CA PRO A 36 -6.08 19.86 2.33
C PRO A 36 -4.86 20.01 1.40
N GLN A 37 -3.97 19.05 1.38
CA GLN A 37 -2.79 18.95 0.52
C GLN A 37 -2.32 17.50 0.40
N LEU A 38 -1.36 17.23 -0.46
CA LEU A 38 -0.69 15.93 -0.49
C LEU A 38 -0.08 15.62 0.87
N ARG A 39 -0.20 14.37 1.30
CA ARG A 39 0.33 13.96 2.59
C ARG A 39 1.85 13.84 2.53
N ASP A 40 2.54 14.58 3.39
CA ASP A 40 4.01 14.53 3.54
C ASP A 40 4.48 13.32 4.37
N SER A 41 3.55 12.62 5.03
CA SER A 41 3.83 11.44 5.84
C SER A 41 3.48 10.16 5.09
N GLY A 42 4.21 9.11 5.39
CA GLY A 42 3.97 7.78 4.82
C GLY A 42 5.11 6.84 5.15
N GLN A 43 4.81 5.56 5.08
CA GLN A 43 5.79 4.50 5.30
C GLN A 43 6.55 4.21 4.01
N ASN A 44 7.63 3.45 4.15
CA ASN A 44 8.32 2.84 3.03
C ASN A 44 7.35 1.92 2.28
N VAL A 45 7.37 1.99 0.97
CA VAL A 45 6.59 1.12 0.08
C VAL A 45 7.51 0.52 -0.97
N ASP A 46 7.21 -0.71 -1.32
CA ASP A 46 7.94 -1.46 -2.34
C ASP A 46 7.16 -1.41 -3.65
N VAL A 47 7.85 -1.19 -4.77
CA VAL A 47 7.29 -1.32 -6.12
C VAL A 47 7.95 -2.49 -6.82
N ARG A 48 7.14 -3.51 -7.15
CA ARG A 48 7.60 -4.81 -7.66
C ARG A 48 6.89 -5.19 -8.94
N GLY A 49 7.47 -6.11 -9.72
CA GLY A 49 6.84 -6.78 -10.85
C GLY A 49 6.02 -5.84 -11.74
N ILE A 50 4.70 -6.09 -11.85
CA ILE A 50 3.80 -5.30 -12.72
C ILE A 50 3.77 -3.80 -12.40
N GLY A 51 3.94 -3.41 -11.13
CA GLY A 51 3.99 -2.00 -10.74
C GLY A 51 5.25 -1.31 -11.26
N ARG A 52 6.40 -2.01 -11.19
CA ARG A 52 7.68 -1.54 -11.75
C ARG A 52 7.60 -1.36 -13.27
N GLU A 53 6.99 -2.33 -13.97
CA GLU A 53 6.79 -2.23 -15.43
C GLU A 53 5.96 -0.99 -15.81
N VAL A 54 4.91 -0.66 -15.07
CA VAL A 54 4.13 0.56 -15.32
C VAL A 54 4.96 1.81 -15.06
N LEU A 55 5.74 1.87 -13.96
CA LEU A 55 6.65 3.01 -13.72
C LEU A 55 7.68 3.17 -14.84
N ARG A 56 8.19 2.06 -15.39
CA ARG A 56 9.09 2.08 -16.54
C ARG A 56 8.41 2.67 -17.78
N ARG A 57 7.16 2.29 -18.07
CA ARG A 57 6.34 2.88 -19.16
C ARG A 57 6.04 4.35 -18.95
N MET A 58 5.97 4.80 -17.70
CA MET A 58 5.82 6.23 -17.35
C MET A 58 7.15 7.00 -17.40
N GLY A 59 8.30 6.32 -17.56
CA GLY A 59 9.62 6.95 -17.48
C GLY A 59 10.04 7.34 -16.06
N LEU A 60 9.39 6.77 -15.04
CA LEU A 60 9.59 7.14 -13.63
C LEU A 60 10.54 6.21 -12.87
N GLU A 61 10.91 5.04 -13.41
CA GLU A 61 11.68 4.03 -12.67
C GLU A 61 12.98 4.59 -12.10
N ASP A 62 13.76 5.34 -12.91
CA ASP A 62 15.03 5.91 -12.47
C ASP A 62 14.83 7.01 -11.41
N ARG A 63 13.79 7.82 -11.52
CA ARG A 63 13.45 8.85 -10.52
C ARG A 63 13.03 8.21 -9.20
N VAL A 64 12.24 7.14 -9.23
CA VAL A 64 11.84 6.37 -8.04
C VAL A 64 13.07 5.74 -7.40
N ARG A 65 13.96 5.11 -8.19
CA ARG A 65 15.23 4.55 -7.71
C ARG A 65 16.12 5.60 -7.05
N ALA A 66 16.25 6.77 -7.65
CA ALA A 66 17.05 7.88 -7.12
C ALA A 66 16.48 8.46 -5.82
N SER A 67 15.17 8.34 -5.61
CA SER A 67 14.45 8.79 -4.40
C SER A 67 14.31 7.69 -3.34
N GLY A 68 14.97 6.55 -3.51
CA GLY A 68 14.95 5.43 -2.57
C GLY A 68 15.53 5.82 -1.21
N THR A 69 15.09 5.15 -0.15
CA THR A 69 15.52 5.44 1.23
C THR A 69 16.93 4.94 1.51
N GLY A 70 17.47 4.11 0.63
CA GLY A 70 18.78 3.48 0.78
C GLY A 70 18.76 2.33 1.77
N GLU A 71 17.60 1.71 1.99
CA GLU A 71 17.51 0.46 2.75
C GLU A 71 18.36 -0.63 2.10
N VAL A 72 19.16 -1.33 2.91
CA VAL A 72 20.10 -2.34 2.42
C VAL A 72 19.60 -3.77 2.61
N GLY A 73 18.48 -3.96 3.26
CA GLY A 73 17.85 -5.26 3.50
C GLY A 73 17.12 -5.35 4.82
N LEU A 74 16.54 -6.53 5.08
CA LEU A 74 15.85 -6.89 6.31
C LEU A 74 16.81 -7.57 7.29
N ARG A 75 16.83 -7.09 8.54
CA ARG A 75 17.57 -7.69 9.65
C ARG A 75 16.63 -8.02 10.80
N PHE A 76 16.52 -9.29 11.15
CA PHE A 76 15.87 -9.68 12.40
C PHE A 76 16.82 -9.49 13.56
N VAL A 77 16.31 -8.95 14.67
CA VAL A 77 17.12 -8.64 15.85
C VAL A 77 16.57 -9.30 17.12
N ASP A 78 17.45 -9.52 18.10
CA ASP A 78 17.07 -10.01 19.43
C ASP A 78 16.69 -8.88 20.39
N ASP A 79 16.45 -9.21 21.66
CA ASP A 79 16.05 -8.27 22.71
C ASP A 79 17.09 -7.15 22.95
N LEU A 80 18.36 -7.39 22.60
CA LEU A 80 19.47 -6.45 22.73
C LEU A 80 19.83 -5.75 21.41
N GLY A 81 19.03 -5.91 20.36
CA GLY A 81 19.28 -5.34 19.04
C GLY A 81 20.36 -6.08 18.22
N ARG A 82 20.87 -7.23 18.69
CA ARG A 82 21.88 -8.02 17.97
C ARG A 82 21.25 -8.79 16.82
N SER A 83 21.94 -8.88 15.68
CA SER A 83 21.47 -9.60 14.50
C SER A 83 21.22 -11.07 14.79
N LEU A 84 20.05 -11.55 14.40
CA LEU A 84 19.65 -12.96 14.34
C LEU A 84 19.81 -13.54 12.94
N GLY A 85 19.65 -12.70 11.93
CA GLY A 85 19.76 -13.05 10.52
C GLY A 85 19.52 -11.82 9.64
N GLU A 86 20.22 -11.78 8.51
CA GLU A 86 20.22 -10.68 7.55
C GLU A 86 19.82 -11.20 6.16
N PHE A 87 18.96 -10.43 5.48
CA PHE A 87 18.47 -10.68 4.15
C PHE A 87 18.69 -9.41 3.32
N PRO A 88 19.85 -9.27 2.65
CA PRO A 88 20.18 -8.11 1.83
C PRO A 88 19.22 -7.94 0.65
N VAL A 89 19.06 -6.69 0.18
CA VAL A 89 18.36 -6.40 -1.09
C VAL A 89 19.05 -7.15 -2.23
N GLY A 90 18.27 -7.78 -3.11
CA GLY A 90 18.80 -8.50 -4.28
C GLY A 90 19.40 -9.88 -3.98
N ASP A 91 19.45 -10.35 -2.73
CA ASP A 91 19.98 -11.68 -2.36
C ASP A 91 18.90 -12.79 -2.47
N SER A 92 17.97 -12.65 -3.39
CA SER A 92 16.93 -13.66 -3.64
C SER A 92 17.08 -14.26 -5.03
N ALA A 93 17.13 -15.59 -5.11
CA ALA A 93 17.18 -16.32 -6.37
C ALA A 93 15.87 -16.23 -7.19
N THR A 94 14.80 -15.72 -6.60
CA THR A 94 13.45 -15.63 -7.18
C THR A 94 12.98 -14.20 -7.43
N GLY A 95 13.90 -13.22 -7.55
CA GLY A 95 13.57 -11.81 -7.75
C GLY A 95 13.70 -10.98 -6.47
N ASP A 96 12.83 -10.00 -6.26
CA ASP A 96 12.83 -9.15 -5.07
C ASP A 96 12.66 -9.99 -3.79
N GLY A 97 13.64 -9.93 -2.90
CA GLY A 97 13.60 -10.57 -1.58
C GLY A 97 12.53 -9.95 -0.65
N PRO A 98 12.71 -10.03 0.68
CA PRO A 98 11.82 -9.37 1.64
C PRO A 98 11.69 -7.85 1.41
N THR A 99 12.71 -7.23 0.81
CA THR A 99 12.75 -5.81 0.42
C THR A 99 12.98 -5.71 -1.08
N ALA A 100 12.27 -4.79 -1.76
CA ALA A 100 12.42 -4.57 -3.20
C ALA A 100 13.59 -3.65 -3.53
N GLU A 101 14.13 -3.77 -4.75
CA GLU A 101 15.11 -2.81 -5.28
C GLU A 101 14.53 -1.39 -5.43
N LEU A 102 13.22 -1.29 -5.74
CA LEU A 102 12.49 -0.03 -5.79
C LEU A 102 11.70 0.15 -4.49
N GLU A 103 12.38 0.61 -3.46
CA GLU A 103 11.80 0.97 -2.18
C GLU A 103 11.89 2.49 -2.03
N ILE A 104 10.78 3.13 -1.65
CA ILE A 104 10.64 4.60 -1.58
C ILE A 104 9.64 4.97 -0.48
N LEU A 105 9.71 6.19 0.05
CA LEU A 105 8.65 6.72 0.90
C LEU A 105 7.36 6.91 0.10
N ARG A 106 6.22 6.46 0.66
CA ARG A 106 4.91 6.56 0.01
C ARG A 106 4.55 8.01 -0.37
N SER A 107 4.88 8.98 0.48
CA SER A 107 4.67 10.40 0.20
C SER A 107 5.48 10.89 -0.98
N GLU A 108 6.73 10.47 -1.07
CA GLU A 108 7.62 10.82 -2.18
C GLU A 108 7.15 10.19 -3.49
N LEU A 109 6.76 8.91 -3.47
CA LEU A 109 6.18 8.27 -4.66
C LEU A 109 4.90 8.99 -5.11
N SER A 110 4.00 9.33 -4.17
CA SER A 110 2.78 10.08 -4.48
C SER A 110 3.08 11.43 -5.13
N ARG A 111 4.10 12.16 -4.63
CA ARG A 111 4.54 13.43 -5.20
C ARG A 111 5.08 13.26 -6.62
N LEU A 112 5.96 12.29 -6.85
CA LEU A 112 6.49 11.99 -8.19
C LEU A 112 5.38 11.65 -9.18
N LEU A 113 4.37 10.91 -8.78
CA LEU A 113 3.22 10.53 -9.61
C LEU A 113 2.31 11.73 -9.93
N VAL A 114 2.09 12.62 -8.96
CA VAL A 114 1.33 13.87 -9.18
C VAL A 114 2.07 14.81 -10.13
N ASP A 115 3.37 14.99 -9.91
CA ASP A 115 4.22 15.82 -10.79
C ASP A 115 4.19 15.29 -12.23
N GLU A 116 4.23 13.96 -12.41
CA GLU A 116 4.22 13.34 -13.74
C GLU A 116 2.85 13.41 -14.41
N ALA A 117 1.75 13.40 -13.66
CA ALA A 117 0.41 13.59 -14.20
C ALA A 117 0.25 14.99 -14.81
N GLY A 118 1.03 15.95 -14.35
CA GLY A 118 1.13 17.31 -14.92
C GLY A 118 -0.16 18.10 -14.73
N ASP A 119 -0.59 18.81 -15.78
CA ASP A 119 -1.75 19.71 -15.75
C ASP A 119 -3.06 18.91 -15.65
N VAL A 120 -3.45 18.60 -14.43
CA VAL A 120 -4.70 17.95 -14.02
C VAL A 120 -5.38 18.82 -12.97
N GLU A 121 -6.69 18.97 -13.02
CA GLU A 121 -7.44 19.69 -11.99
C GLU A 121 -7.42 18.87 -10.68
N TYR A 122 -6.86 19.42 -9.60
CA TYR A 122 -6.87 18.86 -8.26
C TYR A 122 -7.76 19.69 -7.33
N LEU A 123 -8.71 19.05 -6.66
CA LEU A 123 -9.57 19.64 -5.62
C LEU A 123 -9.17 19.03 -4.27
N PHE A 124 -8.26 19.69 -3.57
CA PHE A 124 -7.86 19.32 -2.22
C PHE A 124 -8.86 19.79 -1.17
N GLY A 125 -8.93 19.11 -0.02
CA GLY A 125 -9.89 19.39 1.05
C GLY A 125 -11.32 18.95 0.71
N GLU A 126 -11.51 18.20 -0.39
CA GLU A 126 -12.82 17.88 -0.90
C GLU A 126 -13.14 16.38 -0.79
N ARG A 127 -14.40 16.06 -0.57
CA ARG A 127 -14.88 14.67 -0.47
C ARG A 127 -16.26 14.52 -1.09
N ILE A 128 -16.55 13.35 -1.59
CA ILE A 128 -17.87 12.98 -2.11
C ILE A 128 -18.85 12.79 -0.92
N VAL A 129 -20.03 13.37 -1.04
CA VAL A 129 -21.13 13.21 -0.07
C VAL A 129 -22.33 12.47 -0.66
N SER A 130 -22.52 12.49 -1.98
CA SER A 130 -23.49 11.64 -2.65
C SER A 130 -23.11 11.38 -4.11
N VAL A 131 -23.57 10.26 -4.64
CA VAL A 131 -23.40 9.82 -6.03
C VAL A 131 -24.75 9.42 -6.58
N ALA A 132 -25.16 10.02 -7.68
CA ALA A 132 -26.29 9.60 -8.48
C ALA A 132 -25.86 9.37 -9.92
N GLN A 133 -26.37 8.36 -10.61
CA GLN A 133 -26.00 8.07 -11.98
C GLN A 133 -27.22 7.72 -12.84
N ASP A 134 -27.13 8.06 -14.12
CA ASP A 134 -28.11 7.72 -15.13
C ASP A 134 -27.41 7.21 -16.41
N GLN A 135 -28.17 7.08 -17.51
CA GLN A 135 -27.60 6.63 -18.78
C GLN A 135 -26.57 7.60 -19.38
N GLY A 136 -26.62 8.88 -19.02
CA GLY A 136 -25.77 9.94 -19.58
C GLY A 136 -24.54 10.29 -18.75
N GLY A 137 -24.47 9.93 -17.45
CA GLY A 137 -23.36 10.34 -16.59
C GLY A 137 -23.55 10.05 -15.12
N VAL A 138 -22.66 10.62 -14.33
CA VAL A 138 -22.63 10.54 -12.86
C VAL A 138 -22.68 11.94 -12.28
N ASP A 139 -23.70 12.24 -11.49
CA ASP A 139 -23.81 13.47 -10.71
C ASP A 139 -23.17 13.21 -9.33
N VAL A 140 -22.15 14.00 -9.01
CA VAL A 140 -21.39 13.86 -7.77
C VAL A 140 -21.52 15.13 -6.96
N ALA A 141 -22.07 15.02 -5.74
CA ALA A 141 -22.12 16.11 -4.81
C ALA A 141 -20.90 16.07 -3.89
N PHE A 142 -20.24 17.21 -3.74
CA PHE A 142 -19.08 17.44 -2.90
C PHE A 142 -19.46 18.13 -1.60
N ALA A 143 -18.61 18.01 -0.58
CA ALA A 143 -18.86 18.65 0.71
C ALA A 143 -18.79 20.18 0.62
N GLY A 144 -17.93 20.74 -0.20
CA GLY A 144 -17.70 22.19 -0.33
C GLY A 144 -17.94 22.72 -1.76
N ALA A 145 -17.67 21.94 -2.80
CA ALA A 145 -17.67 22.40 -4.20
C ALA A 145 -19.00 22.24 -4.94
N GLY A 146 -20.13 21.94 -4.22
CA GLY A 146 -21.43 21.77 -4.82
C GLY A 146 -21.57 20.44 -5.58
N THR A 147 -22.36 20.43 -6.68
CA THR A 147 -22.56 19.23 -7.50
C THR A 147 -21.98 19.43 -8.88
N ARG A 148 -21.25 18.42 -9.37
CA ARG A 148 -20.70 18.40 -10.75
C ARG A 148 -21.08 17.08 -11.43
N ARG A 149 -21.23 17.12 -12.75
CA ARG A 149 -21.53 15.96 -13.58
C ARG A 149 -20.30 15.51 -14.35
N PHE A 150 -20.08 14.20 -14.40
CA PHE A 150 -19.00 13.55 -15.12
C PHE A 150 -19.53 12.38 -15.94
N ASP A 151 -18.77 11.98 -16.97
CA ASP A 151 -19.08 10.77 -17.73
C ASP A 151 -18.83 9.50 -16.92
N LEU A 152 -17.76 9.50 -16.09
CA LEU A 152 -17.35 8.37 -15.26
C LEU A 152 -16.86 8.85 -13.88
N LEU A 153 -17.01 7.97 -12.87
CA LEU A 153 -16.39 8.13 -11.56
C LEU A 153 -15.46 6.92 -11.28
N ILE A 154 -14.21 7.19 -10.90
CA ILE A 154 -13.27 6.17 -10.43
C ILE A 154 -12.92 6.44 -8.97
N VAL A 155 -13.16 5.45 -8.11
CA VAL A 155 -12.95 5.56 -6.66
C VAL A 155 -11.64 4.88 -6.29
N ALA A 156 -10.64 5.68 -5.88
CA ALA A 156 -9.31 5.25 -5.47
C ALA A 156 -8.96 5.71 -4.03
N GLU A 157 -9.94 5.71 -3.13
CA GLU A 157 -9.88 6.28 -1.77
C GLU A 157 -9.19 5.40 -0.73
N GLY A 158 -8.69 4.23 -1.14
CA GLY A 158 -8.06 3.27 -0.25
C GLY A 158 -9.03 2.37 0.51
N ILE A 159 -8.52 1.59 1.45
CA ILE A 159 -9.26 0.55 2.17
C ILE A 159 -10.53 1.09 2.86
N ARG A 160 -10.49 2.31 3.40
CA ARG A 160 -11.61 2.96 4.12
C ARG A 160 -12.49 3.83 3.22
N SER A 161 -12.64 3.47 1.96
CA SER A 161 -13.43 4.23 1.00
C SER A 161 -14.90 4.36 1.41
N THR A 162 -15.33 5.59 1.63
CA THR A 162 -16.74 5.90 1.91
C THR A 162 -17.57 5.91 0.64
N THR A 163 -17.01 6.41 -0.46
CA THR A 163 -17.70 6.45 -1.76
C THR A 163 -17.95 5.04 -2.30
N ARG A 164 -16.99 4.10 -2.15
CA ARG A 164 -17.25 2.69 -2.47
C ARG A 164 -18.47 2.18 -1.71
N ASN A 165 -18.57 2.44 -0.41
CA ASN A 165 -19.68 1.96 0.41
C ASN A 165 -21.01 2.62 0.01
N MET A 166 -21.00 3.89 -0.45
CA MET A 166 -22.20 4.54 -1.00
C MET A 166 -22.70 3.84 -2.27
N VAL A 167 -21.80 3.40 -3.14
CA VAL A 167 -22.15 2.80 -4.44
C VAL A 167 -22.43 1.31 -4.33
N PHE A 168 -21.63 0.57 -3.57
CA PHE A 168 -21.68 -0.90 -3.49
C PHE A 168 -22.42 -1.41 -2.23
N GLY A 169 -22.74 -0.54 -1.28
CA GLY A 169 -23.44 -0.92 -0.06
C GLY A 169 -22.63 -1.87 0.82
N ALA A 170 -23.22 -2.99 1.22
CA ALA A 170 -22.61 -3.99 2.09
C ALA A 170 -21.82 -5.10 1.34
N GLU A 171 -21.62 -4.96 0.03
CA GLU A 171 -20.94 -5.98 -0.78
C GLU A 171 -19.43 -6.16 -0.49
N PRO A 172 -18.68 -5.12 -0.02
CA PRO A 172 -17.28 -5.32 0.32
C PRO A 172 -17.12 -6.32 1.45
N ASP A 173 -16.44 -7.43 1.19
CA ASP A 173 -15.99 -8.38 2.21
C ASP A 173 -14.65 -7.92 2.79
N TYR A 174 -14.63 -7.61 4.09
CA TYR A 174 -13.43 -7.26 4.83
C TYR A 174 -12.90 -8.49 5.56
N ARG A 175 -11.96 -9.19 4.93
CA ARG A 175 -11.26 -10.29 5.58
C ARG A 175 -10.25 -9.76 6.59
N ASP A 176 -10.67 -9.69 7.83
CA ASP A 176 -9.84 -9.28 8.97
C ASP A 176 -8.73 -10.32 9.25
N LEU A 177 -7.49 -9.86 9.40
CA LEU A 177 -6.35 -10.72 9.73
C LEU A 177 -6.03 -10.77 11.23
N GLY A 178 -6.79 -10.09 12.08
CA GLY A 178 -6.67 -10.13 13.53
C GLY A 178 -5.53 -9.28 14.11
N PHE A 179 -4.95 -8.35 13.33
CA PHE A 179 -3.82 -7.52 13.73
C PHE A 179 -4.11 -6.04 13.54
N TYR A 180 -3.48 -5.23 14.39
CA TYR A 180 -3.29 -3.80 14.22
C TYR A 180 -1.83 -3.51 13.90
N THR A 181 -1.61 -2.49 13.08
CA THR A 181 -0.30 -1.89 12.84
C THR A 181 -0.36 -0.39 13.11
N ALA A 182 0.48 0.07 14.00
CA ALA A 182 0.71 1.48 14.26
C ALA A 182 1.98 1.91 13.53
N TYR A 183 1.84 2.77 12.56
CA TYR A 183 2.94 3.40 11.83
C TYR A 183 3.21 4.78 12.39
N CYS A 184 4.48 5.14 12.53
CA CYS A 184 4.89 6.49 12.95
C CYS A 184 6.24 6.87 12.38
N THR A 185 6.52 8.16 12.43
CA THR A 185 7.83 8.73 12.15
C THR A 185 8.44 9.19 13.47
N ILE A 186 9.67 8.79 13.73
CA ILE A 186 10.38 9.14 14.97
C ILE A 186 11.71 9.81 14.67
N PRO A 187 12.28 10.61 15.58
CA PRO A 187 13.62 11.16 15.42
C PRO A 187 14.64 10.04 15.20
N ARG A 188 15.57 10.24 14.26
CA ARG A 188 16.67 9.30 14.00
C ARG A 188 17.63 9.27 15.17
N ALA A 189 18.01 8.08 15.65
CA ALA A 189 19.04 7.89 16.64
C ALA A 189 20.41 7.61 15.99
N ALA A 190 21.47 7.83 16.74
CA ALA A 190 22.84 7.64 16.25
C ALA A 190 23.17 6.18 15.84
N ASP A 191 22.46 5.21 16.43
CA ASP A 191 22.59 3.78 16.17
C ASP A 191 21.60 3.27 15.11
N ASP A 192 20.75 4.13 14.55
CA ASP A 192 19.90 3.77 13.44
C ASP A 192 20.74 3.63 12.16
N ASP A 193 20.79 2.40 11.65
CA ASP A 193 21.52 2.05 10.44
C ASP A 193 20.56 1.99 9.21
N ARG A 194 21.06 1.47 8.08
CA ARG A 194 20.30 1.37 6.82
C ARG A 194 19.53 0.06 6.67
N TRP A 195 19.42 -0.74 7.72
CA TRP A 195 18.67 -1.97 7.72
C TRP A 195 17.23 -1.74 8.17
N TRP A 196 16.26 -2.42 7.52
CA TRP A 196 14.96 -2.65 8.10
C TRP A 196 15.13 -3.60 9.30
N ARG A 197 15.09 -3.11 10.52
CA ARG A 197 15.23 -3.89 11.74
C ARG A 197 13.85 -4.40 12.18
N TRP A 198 13.76 -5.70 12.40
CA TRP A 198 12.52 -6.35 12.84
C TRP A 198 12.77 -7.12 14.14
N TYR A 199 12.16 -6.67 15.20
CA TYR A 199 12.17 -7.32 16.50
C TYR A 199 10.82 -7.98 16.76
N THR A 200 10.82 -9.30 17.09
CA THR A 200 9.62 -10.10 17.41
C THR A 200 9.68 -10.55 18.85
N THR A 201 8.56 -10.37 19.60
CA THR A 201 8.43 -10.74 20.99
C THR A 201 7.13 -11.53 21.25
N THR A 202 6.91 -11.93 22.49
CA THR A 202 5.72 -12.70 22.93
C THR A 202 4.43 -11.89 22.75
N GLY A 203 3.29 -12.58 22.83
CA GLY A 203 1.97 -11.94 22.66
C GLY A 203 1.64 -11.57 21.22
N GLY A 204 2.38 -12.09 20.23
CA GLY A 204 2.16 -11.78 18.82
C GLY A 204 2.59 -10.36 18.42
N ARG A 205 3.47 -9.73 19.22
CA ARG A 205 3.89 -8.34 19.03
C ARG A 205 5.21 -8.25 18.29
N SER A 206 5.35 -7.22 17.47
CA SER A 206 6.63 -6.89 16.84
C SER A 206 6.85 -5.40 16.75
N VAL A 207 8.13 -5.01 16.71
CA VAL A 207 8.61 -3.64 16.58
C VAL A 207 9.52 -3.59 15.37
N GLN A 208 9.30 -2.62 14.50
CA GLN A 208 10.11 -2.46 13.30
C GLN A 208 10.62 -1.04 13.17
N LEU A 209 11.84 -0.91 12.70
CA LEU A 209 12.44 0.37 12.33
C LEU A 209 12.95 0.26 10.89
N ARG A 210 12.59 1.20 10.05
CA ARG A 210 13.07 1.31 8.66
C ARG A 210 13.78 2.64 8.46
N PRO A 211 14.88 2.67 7.72
CA PRO A 211 15.55 3.92 7.39
C PRO A 211 14.66 4.79 6.48
N ASP A 212 14.89 6.09 6.50
CA ASP A 212 14.42 7.00 5.49
C ASP A 212 15.56 7.90 4.98
N ASN A 213 15.27 8.67 3.95
CA ASN A 213 16.21 9.61 3.31
C ASN A 213 15.96 11.07 3.68
N VAL A 214 15.10 11.32 4.70
CA VAL A 214 14.74 12.68 5.15
C VAL A 214 15.22 12.98 6.57
N GLY A 215 16.06 12.13 7.15
CA GLY A 215 16.71 12.36 8.44
C GLY A 215 15.90 11.89 9.65
N THR A 216 14.86 11.08 9.42
CA THR A 216 14.05 10.44 10.46
C THR A 216 14.14 8.91 10.38
N THR A 217 13.36 8.21 11.18
CA THR A 217 13.22 6.76 11.13
C THR A 217 11.74 6.40 11.08
N ARG A 218 11.37 5.52 10.15
CA ARG A 218 10.01 4.99 10.08
C ARG A 218 9.88 3.81 11.03
N ALA A 219 8.91 3.89 11.92
CA ALA A 219 8.68 2.87 12.91
C ALA A 219 7.31 2.23 12.77
N SER A 220 7.18 0.96 13.15
CA SER A 220 5.89 0.33 13.32
C SER A 220 5.81 -0.56 14.53
N LEU A 221 4.64 -0.58 15.16
CA LEU A 221 4.26 -1.45 16.26
C LEU A 221 3.10 -2.34 15.80
N ASN A 222 3.33 -3.65 15.77
CA ASN A 222 2.32 -4.62 15.32
C ASN A 222 1.85 -5.45 16.51
N PHE A 223 0.54 -5.68 16.64
CA PHE A 223 -0.03 -6.45 17.72
C PHE A 223 -1.38 -7.07 17.35
N PRO A 224 -1.70 -8.28 17.86
CA PRO A 224 -3.00 -8.88 17.65
C PRO A 224 -4.07 -8.22 18.52
N GLY A 225 -5.29 -8.23 18.06
CA GLY A 225 -6.42 -7.74 18.84
C GLY A 225 -7.76 -7.97 18.16
N PRO A 226 -8.88 -7.96 18.91
CA PRO A 226 -10.21 -8.02 18.34
C PRO A 226 -10.55 -6.69 17.63
N PRO A 227 -11.56 -6.66 16.75
CA PRO A 227 -12.00 -5.45 16.07
C PRO A 227 -12.77 -4.52 17.01
N THR A 228 -12.04 -3.74 17.80
CA THR A 228 -12.60 -2.82 18.82
C THR A 228 -12.83 -1.41 18.30
N GLY A 229 -12.55 -1.14 17.02
CA GLY A 229 -12.62 0.21 16.48
C GLY A 229 -11.50 1.15 16.97
N LEU A 230 -10.43 0.58 17.50
CA LEU A 230 -9.26 1.33 17.97
C LEU A 230 -8.69 2.27 16.90
N ASP A 231 -8.71 1.82 15.65
CA ASP A 231 -8.26 2.58 14.48
C ASP A 231 -9.15 3.79 14.12
N TYR A 232 -10.34 3.89 14.74
CA TYR A 232 -11.25 5.04 14.62
C TYR A 232 -11.24 5.95 15.86
N GLN A 233 -10.52 5.60 16.91
CA GLN A 233 -10.36 6.47 18.09
C GLN A 233 -9.47 7.68 17.79
N ASP A 234 -9.50 8.67 18.66
CA ASP A 234 -8.57 9.80 18.60
C ASP A 234 -7.11 9.35 18.84
N ARG A 235 -6.18 10.20 18.48
CA ARG A 235 -4.74 9.90 18.58
C ARG A 235 -4.29 9.63 20.02
N GLU A 236 -4.83 10.35 20.99
CA GLU A 236 -4.48 10.17 22.39
C GLU A 236 -4.93 8.80 22.91
N GLY A 237 -6.15 8.38 22.56
CA GLY A 237 -6.68 7.06 22.88
C GLY A 237 -5.85 5.95 22.24
N GLN A 238 -5.46 6.14 20.98
CA GLN A 238 -4.58 5.19 20.26
C GLN A 238 -3.20 5.09 20.93
N VAL A 239 -2.55 6.21 21.26
CA VAL A 239 -1.24 6.23 21.94
C VAL A 239 -1.33 5.60 23.33
N ARG A 240 -2.36 5.91 24.10
CA ARG A 240 -2.60 5.28 25.42
C ARG A 240 -2.70 3.77 25.28
N ARG A 241 -3.45 3.27 24.31
CA ARG A 241 -3.57 1.83 24.05
C ARG A 241 -2.24 1.20 23.64
N LEU A 242 -1.45 1.85 22.81
CA LEU A 242 -0.12 1.37 22.43
C LEU A 242 0.80 1.27 23.65
N ARG A 243 0.78 2.26 24.56
CA ARG A 243 1.56 2.22 25.82
C ARG A 243 1.16 1.02 26.69
N GLU A 244 -0.13 0.70 26.78
CA GLU A 244 -0.60 -0.49 27.52
C GLU A 244 -0.11 -1.80 26.88
N VAL A 245 -0.27 -1.92 25.56
CA VAL A 245 0.07 -3.14 24.81
C VAL A 245 1.58 -3.40 24.82
N PHE A 246 2.41 -2.37 24.79
CA PHE A 246 3.87 -2.48 24.68
C PHE A 246 4.61 -2.12 26.00
N ALA A 247 3.91 -2.03 27.13
CA ALA A 247 4.49 -1.62 28.42
C ALA A 247 5.67 -2.48 28.88
N ASP A 248 5.65 -3.77 28.56
CA ASP A 248 6.69 -4.77 28.91
C ASP A 248 7.65 -5.08 27.75
N VAL A 249 7.53 -4.37 26.65
CA VAL A 249 8.34 -4.61 25.45
C VAL A 249 9.56 -3.70 25.46
N GLY A 250 10.74 -4.31 25.40
CA GLY A 250 12.01 -3.60 25.28
C GLY A 250 12.37 -3.22 23.83
N ASN A 251 13.67 -3.27 23.51
CA ASN A 251 14.22 -2.87 22.22
C ASN A 251 13.84 -1.42 21.89
N ALA A 252 13.34 -1.11 20.70
CA ALA A 252 12.97 0.23 20.28
C ALA A 252 11.56 0.68 20.74
N ALA A 253 10.75 -0.19 21.39
CA ALA A 253 9.37 0.17 21.77
C ALA A 253 9.29 1.37 22.69
N PRO A 254 10.09 1.52 23.78
CA PRO A 254 10.05 2.70 24.64
C PRO A 254 10.29 4.01 23.86
N ARG A 255 11.33 4.04 23.01
CA ARG A 255 11.67 5.19 22.17
C ARG A 255 10.52 5.58 21.23
N ILE A 256 9.84 4.60 20.64
CA ILE A 256 8.70 4.85 19.75
C ILE A 256 7.53 5.42 20.55
N LEU A 257 7.23 4.87 21.73
CA LEU A 257 6.14 5.32 22.57
C LEU A 257 6.39 6.73 23.14
N ASP A 258 7.63 7.07 23.43
CA ASP A 258 8.00 8.42 23.88
C ASP A 258 7.85 9.42 22.73
N ALA A 259 8.35 9.12 21.54
CA ALA A 259 8.16 9.96 20.37
C ALA A 259 6.67 10.17 20.01
N LEU A 260 5.83 9.14 20.17
CA LEU A 260 4.38 9.24 19.97
C LEU A 260 3.67 10.07 21.07
N ALA A 261 4.24 10.17 22.27
CA ALA A 261 3.71 11.05 23.30
C ALA A 261 4.05 12.52 23.02
N ASP A 262 5.23 12.76 22.47
CA ASP A 262 5.69 14.10 22.09
C ASP A 262 4.96 14.60 20.84
N ASP A 263 4.74 13.73 19.85
CA ASP A 263 3.99 14.05 18.63
C ASP A 263 3.00 12.93 18.24
N PRO A 264 1.79 12.92 18.81
CA PRO A 264 0.73 11.97 18.42
C PRO A 264 0.26 12.10 16.97
N SER A 265 0.52 13.24 16.30
CA SER A 265 0.08 13.49 14.94
C SER A 265 0.84 12.60 13.91
N SER A 266 2.04 12.16 14.25
CA SER A 266 2.85 11.25 13.44
C SER A 266 2.29 9.82 13.37
N LEU A 267 1.34 9.46 14.26
CA LEU A 267 0.73 8.14 14.32
C LEU A 267 -0.29 7.93 13.20
N TYR A 268 -0.16 6.81 12.49
CA TYR A 268 -1.22 6.24 11.66
C TYR A 268 -1.46 4.79 12.11
N LEU A 269 -2.61 4.53 12.72
CA LEU A 269 -2.98 3.21 13.20
C LEU A 269 -4.05 2.63 12.31
N ASP A 270 -3.82 1.40 11.85
CA ASP A 270 -4.75 0.69 10.98
C ASP A 270 -4.95 -0.76 11.41
N ARG A 271 -6.15 -1.28 11.14
CA ARG A 271 -6.46 -2.69 11.27
C ARG A 271 -6.15 -3.39 9.96
N ILE A 272 -5.40 -4.47 10.04
CA ILE A 272 -4.94 -5.20 8.86
C ILE A 272 -6.05 -6.11 8.35
N ALA A 273 -6.54 -5.80 7.15
CA ALA A 273 -7.59 -6.54 6.47
C ALA A 273 -7.35 -6.61 4.96
N GLN A 274 -7.98 -7.57 4.30
CA GLN A 274 -8.15 -7.58 2.84
C GLN A 274 -9.51 -7.01 2.49
N VAL A 275 -9.60 -6.36 1.34
CA VAL A 275 -10.88 -5.98 0.73
C VAL A 275 -11.14 -6.88 -0.46
N ARG A 276 -12.32 -7.48 -0.50
CA ARG A 276 -12.78 -8.30 -1.61
C ARG A 276 -14.13 -7.80 -2.08
N LEU A 277 -14.25 -7.59 -3.36
CA LEU A 277 -15.49 -7.20 -4.03
C LEU A 277 -15.81 -8.22 -5.11
N PRO A 278 -17.09 -8.65 -5.23
CA PRO A 278 -17.50 -9.55 -6.30
C PRO A 278 -17.39 -8.89 -7.69
N SER A 279 -17.63 -7.59 -7.77
CA SER A 279 -17.41 -6.78 -8.98
C SER A 279 -16.78 -5.44 -8.63
N TRP A 280 -15.94 -4.92 -9.52
CA TRP A 280 -15.24 -3.65 -9.30
C TRP A 280 -15.88 -2.47 -10.04
N SER A 281 -17.06 -2.67 -10.57
CA SER A 281 -17.84 -1.59 -11.19
C SER A 281 -19.34 -1.74 -10.95
N ARG A 282 -20.03 -0.60 -10.96
CA ARG A 282 -21.49 -0.51 -10.93
C ARG A 282 -21.95 0.68 -11.77
N GLY A 283 -22.53 0.38 -12.93
CA GLY A 283 -22.90 1.40 -13.90
C GLY A 283 -21.67 2.18 -14.37
N ARG A 284 -21.67 3.49 -14.15
CA ARG A 284 -20.61 4.42 -14.56
C ARG A 284 -19.52 4.63 -13.48
N VAL A 285 -19.56 3.85 -12.41
CA VAL A 285 -18.62 3.95 -11.30
C VAL A 285 -17.73 2.70 -11.27
N ALA A 286 -16.40 2.89 -11.22
CA ALA A 286 -15.42 1.85 -10.99
C ALA A 286 -14.62 2.11 -9.73
N VAL A 287 -14.06 1.06 -9.12
CA VAL A 287 -13.15 1.13 -7.97
C VAL A 287 -11.77 0.61 -8.33
N ALA A 288 -10.71 1.20 -7.77
CA ALA A 288 -9.32 0.82 -8.02
C ALA A 288 -8.45 0.87 -6.75
N GLY A 289 -7.33 0.16 -6.78
CA GLY A 289 -6.39 0.07 -5.66
C GLY A 289 -7.01 -0.56 -4.41
N ASP A 290 -6.57 -0.15 -3.22
CA ASP A 290 -7.05 -0.71 -1.95
C ASP A 290 -8.57 -0.51 -1.73
N ALA A 291 -9.21 0.41 -2.45
CA ALA A 291 -10.66 0.55 -2.42
C ALA A 291 -11.38 -0.66 -3.05
N ALA A 292 -10.74 -1.32 -4.00
CA ALA A 292 -11.29 -2.47 -4.73
C ALA A 292 -10.78 -3.81 -4.18
N TYR A 293 -9.46 -3.90 -3.93
CA TYR A 293 -8.76 -5.17 -3.74
C TYR A 293 -7.55 -5.08 -2.81
N CYS A 294 -7.67 -4.39 -1.68
CA CYS A 294 -6.57 -4.34 -0.71
C CYS A 294 -6.04 -5.75 -0.41
N ALA A 295 -4.74 -5.97 -0.67
CA ALA A 295 -4.09 -7.26 -0.50
C ALA A 295 -3.43 -7.43 0.88
N THR A 296 -3.35 -6.39 1.66
CA THR A 296 -2.67 -6.20 2.94
C THR A 296 -1.18 -5.83 2.83
N PRO A 297 -0.63 -5.14 3.83
CA PRO A 297 0.81 -4.89 3.90
C PRO A 297 1.66 -6.17 3.93
N VAL A 298 1.09 -7.29 4.43
CA VAL A 298 1.78 -8.59 4.52
C VAL A 298 2.16 -9.15 3.15
N SER A 299 1.41 -8.82 2.10
CA SER A 299 1.72 -9.26 0.73
C SER A 299 2.90 -8.49 0.10
N GLY A 300 3.17 -7.27 0.57
CA GLY A 300 4.14 -6.36 -0.05
C GLY A 300 3.74 -5.87 -1.45
N MET A 301 2.53 -6.20 -1.92
CA MET A 301 2.09 -5.96 -3.31
C MET A 301 1.13 -4.78 -3.48
N GLY A 302 0.63 -4.18 -2.39
CA GLY A 302 -0.43 -3.16 -2.46
C GLY A 302 -0.12 -1.99 -3.39
N THR A 303 1.08 -1.44 -3.31
CA THR A 303 1.54 -0.34 -4.17
C THR A 303 1.61 -0.76 -5.64
N SER A 304 2.20 -1.92 -5.92
CA SER A 304 2.32 -2.47 -7.28
C SER A 304 0.94 -2.73 -7.91
N LEU A 305 0.00 -3.30 -7.14
CA LEU A 305 -1.38 -3.51 -7.59
C LEU A 305 -2.12 -2.19 -7.83
N ALA A 306 -1.89 -1.16 -7.00
CA ALA A 306 -2.50 0.15 -7.18
C ALA A 306 -2.03 0.81 -8.48
N ILE A 307 -0.73 0.73 -8.78
CA ILE A 307 -0.13 1.27 -10.01
C ILE A 307 -0.61 0.49 -11.24
N ALA A 308 -0.53 -0.84 -11.22
CA ALA A 308 -0.92 -1.67 -12.35
C ALA A 308 -2.42 -1.60 -12.64
N GLY A 309 -3.26 -1.65 -11.60
CA GLY A 309 -4.70 -1.54 -11.76
C GLY A 309 -5.14 -0.17 -12.30
N ALA A 310 -4.44 0.90 -11.92
CA ALA A 310 -4.66 2.23 -12.48
C ALA A 310 -4.32 2.29 -13.99
N TYR A 311 -3.21 1.69 -14.39
CA TYR A 311 -2.81 1.57 -15.79
C TYR A 311 -3.84 0.77 -16.61
N LEU A 312 -4.23 -0.42 -16.13
CA LEU A 312 -5.18 -1.29 -16.80
C LEU A 312 -6.56 -0.62 -16.94
N LEU A 313 -7.05 0.04 -15.88
CA LEU A 313 -8.33 0.73 -15.91
C LEU A 313 -8.32 1.91 -16.87
N ALA A 314 -7.27 2.74 -16.83
CA ALA A 314 -7.15 3.89 -17.73
C ALA A 314 -7.03 3.44 -19.20
N GLY A 315 -6.23 2.41 -19.46
CA GLY A 315 -6.08 1.82 -20.80
C GLY A 315 -7.38 1.22 -21.33
N ALA A 316 -8.09 0.47 -20.51
CA ALA A 316 -9.39 -0.10 -20.89
C ALA A 316 -10.44 0.98 -21.21
N VAL A 317 -10.49 2.06 -20.38
CA VAL A 317 -11.38 3.20 -20.62
C VAL A 317 -10.99 4.00 -21.86
N GLY A 318 -9.68 4.12 -22.13
CA GLY A 318 -9.17 4.77 -23.33
C GLY A 318 -9.46 4.00 -24.62
N ALA A 319 -9.34 2.67 -24.57
CA ALA A 319 -9.53 1.79 -25.73
C ALA A 319 -11.02 1.54 -26.08
N ASN A 320 -11.94 1.75 -25.12
CA ASN A 320 -13.37 1.45 -25.32
C ASN A 320 -14.24 2.69 -25.14
N THR A 321 -15.20 2.87 -26.05
CA THR A 321 -16.22 3.90 -25.90
C THR A 321 -17.31 3.49 -24.90
N ASP A 322 -17.62 2.20 -24.81
CA ASP A 322 -18.54 1.63 -23.82
C ASP A 322 -17.84 1.38 -22.49
N HIS A 323 -18.31 2.05 -21.45
CA HIS A 323 -17.76 1.92 -20.11
C HIS A 323 -18.01 0.52 -19.48
N VAL A 324 -19.08 -0.17 -19.87
CA VAL A 324 -19.38 -1.50 -19.36
C VAL A 324 -18.31 -2.49 -19.82
N GLU A 325 -17.97 -2.45 -21.12
CA GLU A 325 -16.90 -3.29 -21.69
C GLU A 325 -15.53 -2.88 -21.13
N ALA A 326 -15.28 -1.57 -21.00
CA ALA A 326 -14.04 -1.07 -20.42
C ALA A 326 -13.81 -1.61 -19.00
N PHE A 327 -14.81 -1.52 -18.15
CA PHE A 327 -14.70 -1.99 -16.77
C PHE A 327 -14.61 -3.52 -16.66
N ALA A 328 -15.34 -4.23 -17.51
CA ALA A 328 -15.22 -5.70 -17.59
C ALA A 328 -13.82 -6.15 -18.05
N SER A 329 -13.23 -5.44 -19.02
CA SER A 329 -11.85 -5.70 -19.47
C SER A 329 -10.85 -5.44 -18.37
N TYR A 330 -10.93 -4.28 -17.69
CA TYR A 330 -10.09 -3.98 -16.55
C TYR A 330 -10.13 -5.06 -15.47
N GLU A 331 -11.33 -5.47 -15.07
CA GLU A 331 -11.51 -6.48 -14.02
C GLU A 331 -10.94 -7.84 -14.46
N ARG A 332 -11.17 -8.27 -15.68
CA ARG A 332 -10.66 -9.52 -16.24
C ARG A 332 -9.13 -9.57 -16.25
N GLU A 333 -8.49 -8.47 -16.67
CA GLU A 333 -7.03 -8.38 -16.76
C GLU A 333 -6.35 -8.29 -15.39
N MET A 334 -6.97 -7.56 -14.44
CA MET A 334 -6.37 -7.29 -13.14
C MET A 334 -6.62 -8.39 -12.10
N ARG A 335 -7.75 -9.10 -12.19
CA ARG A 335 -8.18 -10.08 -11.18
C ARG A 335 -7.15 -11.18 -10.90
N PRO A 336 -6.46 -11.78 -11.89
CA PRO A 336 -5.44 -12.79 -11.62
C PRO A 336 -4.32 -12.31 -10.70
N PHE A 337 -3.84 -11.08 -10.87
CA PHE A 337 -2.80 -10.48 -10.02
C PHE A 337 -3.29 -10.23 -8.60
N VAL A 338 -4.53 -9.79 -8.47
CA VAL A 338 -5.17 -9.56 -7.16
C VAL A 338 -5.39 -10.88 -6.43
N ASP A 339 -5.93 -11.89 -7.11
CA ASP A 339 -6.19 -13.19 -6.52
C ASP A 339 -4.89 -13.83 -6.01
N GLU A 340 -3.78 -13.70 -6.76
CA GLU A 340 -2.46 -14.17 -6.32
C GLU A 340 -1.95 -13.40 -5.08
N ALA A 341 -1.99 -12.08 -5.13
CA ALA A 341 -1.52 -11.23 -4.03
C ALA A 341 -2.37 -11.37 -2.74
N GLN A 342 -3.63 -11.76 -2.87
CA GLN A 342 -4.53 -12.02 -1.74
C GLN A 342 -4.42 -13.44 -1.20
N LYS A 343 -3.66 -14.33 -1.85
CA LYS A 343 -3.35 -15.66 -1.29
C LYS A 343 -2.35 -15.50 -0.16
N LEU A 344 -2.82 -15.64 1.06
CA LEU A 344 -1.95 -15.73 2.23
C LEU A 344 -1.85 -17.19 2.64
N PRO A 345 -0.63 -17.76 2.74
CA PRO A 345 -0.47 -19.10 3.28
C PRO A 345 -1.12 -19.22 4.65
N PRO A 346 -1.78 -20.35 4.98
CA PRO A 346 -2.43 -20.53 6.27
C PRO A 346 -1.46 -20.28 7.43
N GLY A 347 -1.83 -19.42 8.37
CA GLY A 347 -1.06 -19.14 9.58
C GLY A 347 0.07 -18.12 9.44
N VAL A 348 0.33 -17.55 8.25
CA VAL A 348 1.42 -16.56 8.04
C VAL A 348 1.41 -15.43 9.06
N PRO A 349 0.30 -14.75 9.39
CA PRO A 349 0.33 -13.70 10.40
C PRO A 349 0.78 -14.20 11.78
N ARG A 350 0.43 -15.44 12.16
CA ARG A 350 0.80 -16.04 13.45
C ARG A 350 2.22 -16.59 13.47
N ILE A 351 2.71 -17.11 12.35
CA ILE A 351 4.09 -17.61 12.23
C ILE A 351 5.09 -16.46 12.36
N ALA A 352 4.82 -15.35 11.71
CA ALA A 352 5.65 -14.14 11.79
C ALA A 352 5.53 -13.42 13.15
N ASN A 353 4.42 -13.65 13.88
CA ASN A 353 4.12 -13.01 15.16
C ASN A 353 3.76 -14.07 16.22
N PRO A 354 4.73 -14.83 16.72
CA PRO A 354 4.49 -15.89 17.70
C PRO A 354 4.01 -15.34 19.05
N THR A 355 3.04 -16.02 19.67
CA THR A 355 2.43 -15.56 20.92
C THR A 355 3.14 -16.06 22.18
N SER A 356 3.83 -17.21 22.11
CA SER A 356 4.49 -17.85 23.23
C SER A 356 6.01 -17.66 23.21
N ARG A 357 6.65 -17.79 24.39
CA ARG A 357 8.12 -17.77 24.50
C ARG A 357 8.80 -18.84 23.64
N LEU A 358 8.26 -20.06 23.64
CA LEU A 358 8.77 -21.14 22.81
C LEU A 358 8.62 -20.81 21.31
N GLY A 359 7.46 -20.26 20.90
CA GLY A 359 7.25 -19.83 19.53
C GLY A 359 8.25 -18.77 19.08
N VAL A 360 8.56 -17.80 19.95
CA VAL A 360 9.61 -16.78 19.66
C VAL A 360 10.99 -17.44 19.49
N GLN A 361 11.35 -18.40 20.34
CA GLN A 361 12.63 -19.11 20.23
C GLN A 361 12.73 -19.94 18.94
N VAL A 362 11.65 -20.65 18.59
CA VAL A 362 11.56 -21.42 17.33
C VAL A 362 11.66 -20.48 16.14
N PHE A 363 10.94 -19.36 16.14
CA PHE A 363 11.02 -18.34 15.10
C PHE A 363 12.45 -17.80 14.94
N ARG A 364 13.10 -17.42 16.05
CA ARG A 364 14.49 -16.91 16.04
C ARG A 364 15.48 -17.96 15.53
N ALA A 365 15.29 -19.23 15.88
CA ALA A 365 16.11 -20.33 15.36
C ALA A 365 15.90 -20.51 13.84
N ALA A 366 14.63 -20.48 13.38
CA ALA A 366 14.31 -20.58 11.96
C ALA A 366 14.92 -19.42 11.15
N VAL A 367 14.89 -18.20 11.66
CA VAL A 367 15.52 -17.03 11.04
C VAL A 367 17.03 -17.23 10.90
N ARG A 368 17.71 -17.71 11.96
CA ARG A 368 19.16 -17.99 11.90
C ARG A 368 19.51 -19.03 10.84
N VAL A 369 18.70 -20.10 10.75
CA VAL A 369 18.89 -21.13 9.72
C VAL A 369 18.66 -20.55 8.33
N ALA A 370 17.57 -19.82 8.12
CA ALA A 370 17.24 -19.23 6.83
C ALA A 370 18.30 -18.22 6.34
N ALA A 371 18.87 -17.44 7.25
CA ALA A 371 19.93 -16.49 6.96
C ALA A 371 21.32 -17.13 6.77
N SER A 372 21.48 -18.44 7.04
CA SER A 372 22.77 -19.12 6.90
C SER A 372 23.16 -19.31 5.43
N ALA A 373 24.46 -19.27 5.14
CA ALA A 373 24.97 -19.44 3.78
C ALA A 373 24.55 -20.76 3.11
N PRO A 374 24.51 -21.94 3.81
CA PRO A 374 24.01 -23.17 3.22
C PRO A 374 22.54 -23.13 2.81
N ALA A 375 21.69 -22.50 3.64
CA ALA A 375 20.25 -22.39 3.33
C ALA A 375 20.02 -21.47 2.13
N ARG A 376 20.73 -20.33 2.05
CA ARG A 376 20.68 -19.42 0.90
C ARG A 376 21.18 -20.08 -0.39
N ALA A 377 22.27 -20.84 -0.33
CA ALA A 377 22.75 -21.61 -1.48
C ALA A 377 21.78 -22.70 -1.95
N LEU A 378 20.98 -23.27 -1.04
CA LEU A 378 19.97 -24.26 -1.39
C LEU A 378 18.73 -23.60 -2.06
N THR A 379 18.26 -22.48 -1.51
CA THR A 379 17.13 -21.74 -2.10
C THR A 379 17.47 -21.17 -3.46
N SER A 380 18.71 -20.69 -3.66
CA SER A 380 19.16 -20.22 -4.99
C SER A 380 19.20 -21.33 -6.05
N ARG A 381 19.49 -22.57 -5.67
CA ARG A 381 19.48 -23.72 -6.58
C ARG A 381 18.08 -24.24 -6.89
N LEU A 382 17.14 -24.16 -5.93
CA LEU A 382 15.76 -24.61 -6.11
C LEU A 382 14.88 -23.57 -6.80
N GLY A 383 15.18 -22.28 -6.65
CA GLY A 383 14.44 -21.17 -7.26
C GLY A 383 14.70 -20.96 -8.75
N SER A 384 15.73 -21.60 -9.33
CA SER A 384 16.06 -21.48 -10.76
C SER A 384 15.12 -22.24 -11.71
N SER A 385 14.09 -22.90 -11.19
CA SER A 385 13.16 -23.71 -12.00
C SER A 385 11.78 -23.09 -12.25
N SER A 386 11.46 -21.96 -11.62
CA SER A 386 10.29 -21.15 -11.99
C SER A 386 10.81 -19.90 -12.73
N VAL A 387 10.91 -20.00 -14.05
CA VAL A 387 10.94 -18.83 -14.92
C VAL A 387 9.58 -18.17 -14.71
N ASP A 388 9.51 -17.24 -13.79
CA ASP A 388 8.40 -16.30 -13.73
C ASP A 388 8.47 -15.51 -15.04
N ALA A 389 7.62 -15.90 -16.00
CA ALA A 389 7.36 -15.07 -17.16
C ALA A 389 7.00 -13.70 -16.61
N GLU A 390 7.79 -12.67 -16.92
CA GLU A 390 7.44 -11.29 -16.56
C GLU A 390 5.98 -11.08 -16.93
N PRO A 391 5.14 -10.67 -15.99
CA PRO A 391 3.73 -10.52 -16.26
C PRO A 391 3.56 -9.48 -17.38
N THR A 392 3.12 -9.93 -18.53
CA THR A 392 2.92 -9.07 -19.70
C THR A 392 1.64 -8.25 -19.51
N LEU A 393 1.81 -6.96 -19.23
CA LEU A 393 0.71 -6.01 -19.28
C LEU A 393 0.34 -5.70 -20.75
N PRO A 394 -0.96 -5.58 -21.07
CA PRO A 394 -1.39 -5.12 -22.37
C PRO A 394 -0.70 -3.81 -22.75
N ASP A 395 -0.43 -3.62 -24.03
CA ASP A 395 0.07 -2.35 -24.53
C ASP A 395 -1.10 -1.55 -25.09
N TYR A 396 -1.53 -0.56 -24.32
CA TYR A 396 -2.58 0.36 -24.76
C TYR A 396 -1.92 1.50 -25.55
N GLN A 397 -2.13 1.52 -26.86
CA GLN A 397 -1.63 2.61 -27.71
C GLN A 397 -2.24 3.94 -27.24
N THR A 398 -1.36 4.89 -26.93
CA THR A 398 -1.75 6.28 -26.61
C THR A 398 -1.70 7.11 -27.88
N SER A 399 -2.73 7.91 -28.12
CA SER A 399 -2.82 8.82 -29.29
C SER A 399 -1.78 9.95 -29.20
#